data_5d7bc8c77a8517a406b5cf3540674fae
#
_entry.id   5d7bc8c77a8517a406b5cf3540674fae
#
_cell.length_a   1.000
_cell.length_b   1.000
_cell.length_c   1.000
_cell.angle_alpha   90.00
_cell.angle_beta   90.00
_cell.angle_gamma   90.00
#
_symmetry.space_group_name_H-M   'P 1'
#
loop_
_entity.id
_entity.type
_entity.pdbx_description
1 polymer ?
#
loop_
_entity_poly.entity_id
_entity_poly.type
_entity_poly.pdbx_seq_one_letter_code
_entity_poly.pdbx_strand_id
1 'polypeptide(L)'
;MTKKQKKVLIRIIISVVLIAVISLLPVTGYLRFGLFMIPYLVIGYDILRKALKGIMNHQVFDENFLMAVATIGAIALGDYTEGVAVMLFYQIGELFQSYAVGKSRRNISDLMDIRPDYANVEKENGELEQVDPDEVEVGNVIVVQPGEKVPIDGTVLEGRSTLNTSALTGESLPREVEAGDEIISGCINMTGVLRIKTSKEFGESTVSKILDMVENASSRKSRSENFISKFAHYYTPIVCYSAAALAVLPPLVSMAFLHIPPNWGEWILRALTFLVISCPCALVISIPLSFFAGIGGASRAGVLVKGSNYMETLAQTSCVVFDKTGTLTQGIFAVSAVHPSGITEEQLLEYAALAESYSSHPISKSLQKAYGRVIDKSRICDVEEISGNGVKAKVDGKEISVGNDKLMKKLGVSCEESDEIGTVVYVAVDQKFAGSILISDQPKATAAQAISGLKKMGIRKLVMLTGDRRNVAGHTADELGIPEYYAELLPADKVSGVEKLLGEQKAKEKLAFVGDGINDAPVLSRADIGIAMGAMGSDAAIEAADIVLMDDDPMKIVKAIRIARKCIRIVYENIYFAIGIKVICLILGALGIANMWAAIFADVGVMVLAVLNAIRALSVKKL
;
A
#
# COMPACT_ATOMS: atom_id res chain seq x y z
N MET A 1 -4.38 -23.22 11.74
CA MET A 1 -5.43 -23.01 12.78
C MET A 1 -4.78 -22.77 14.11
N THR A 2 -5.22 -21.74 14.83
CA THR A 2 -4.76 -21.42 16.18
C THR A 2 -5.31 -22.43 17.22
N LYS A 3 -4.70 -22.49 18.42
CA LYS A 3 -5.20 -23.34 19.53
C LYS A 3 -6.68 -23.05 19.86
N LYS A 4 -7.10 -21.77 19.77
CA LYS A 4 -8.50 -21.35 20.00
C LYS A 4 -9.44 -21.89 18.92
N GLN A 5 -9.06 -21.76 17.63
CA GLN A 5 -9.84 -22.28 16.50
C GLN A 5 -10.00 -23.81 16.54
N LYS A 6 -8.94 -24.55 16.94
CA LYS A 6 -9.02 -26.01 17.13
C LYS A 6 -10.04 -26.40 18.21
N LYS A 7 -10.07 -25.64 19.34
CA LYS A 7 -11.07 -25.88 20.40
C LYS A 7 -12.50 -25.68 19.91
N VAL A 8 -12.75 -24.60 19.13
CA VAL A 8 -14.09 -24.34 18.56
C VAL A 8 -14.47 -25.45 17.59
N LEU A 9 -13.56 -25.89 16.71
CA LEU A 9 -13.81 -26.99 15.79
C LEU A 9 -14.20 -28.30 16.51
N ILE A 10 -13.48 -28.65 17.59
CA ILE A 10 -13.80 -29.83 18.40
C ILE A 10 -15.21 -29.72 18.99
N ARG A 11 -15.59 -28.55 19.51
CA ARG A 11 -16.93 -28.32 20.07
C ARG A 11 -18.01 -28.44 18.99
N ILE A 12 -17.77 -27.93 17.78
CA ILE A 12 -18.67 -28.10 16.61
C ILE A 12 -18.86 -29.58 16.33
N ILE A 13 -17.78 -30.36 16.20
CA ILE A 13 -17.85 -31.79 15.90
C ILE A 13 -18.63 -32.57 17.00
N ILE A 14 -18.33 -32.29 18.27
CA ILE A 14 -19.03 -32.89 19.39
C ILE A 14 -20.53 -32.57 19.34
N SER A 15 -20.90 -31.32 19.09
CA SER A 15 -22.31 -30.90 19.01
C SER A 15 -23.03 -31.53 17.83
N VAL A 16 -22.39 -31.66 16.65
CA VAL A 16 -22.95 -32.35 15.48
C VAL A 16 -23.26 -33.79 15.81
N VAL A 17 -22.31 -34.50 16.41
CA VAL A 17 -22.49 -35.90 16.79
C VAL A 17 -23.62 -36.07 17.82
N LEU A 18 -23.66 -35.20 18.85
CA LEU A 18 -24.73 -35.22 19.86
C LEU A 18 -26.10 -34.94 19.25
N ILE A 19 -26.23 -33.94 18.36
CA ILE A 19 -27.49 -33.66 17.67
C ILE A 19 -27.94 -34.87 16.84
N ALA A 20 -27.02 -35.48 16.06
CA ALA A 20 -27.34 -36.63 15.26
C ALA A 20 -27.83 -37.84 16.12
N VAL A 21 -27.13 -38.11 17.22
CA VAL A 21 -27.51 -39.18 18.15
C VAL A 21 -28.87 -38.90 18.79
N ILE A 22 -29.09 -37.70 19.31
CA ILE A 22 -30.35 -37.30 19.98
C ILE A 22 -31.53 -37.35 19.00
N SER A 23 -31.30 -36.95 17.72
CA SER A 23 -32.34 -36.95 16.70
C SER A 23 -32.80 -38.39 16.30
N LEU A 24 -31.95 -39.39 16.50
CA LEU A 24 -32.27 -40.81 16.24
C LEU A 24 -32.99 -41.47 17.42
N LEU A 25 -32.98 -40.86 18.61
CA LEU A 25 -33.64 -41.40 19.78
C LEU A 25 -35.14 -41.10 19.76
N PRO A 26 -36.05 -42.05 20.00
CA PRO A 26 -37.49 -41.86 20.04
C PRO A 26 -37.94 -41.20 21.38
N VAL A 27 -37.33 -40.06 21.71
CA VAL A 27 -37.57 -39.36 23.00
C VAL A 27 -38.45 -38.13 22.76
N THR A 28 -39.43 -37.91 23.62
CA THR A 28 -40.40 -36.80 23.55
C THR A 28 -40.47 -36.05 24.88
N GLY A 29 -41.06 -34.83 24.86
CA GLY A 29 -41.33 -34.02 26.05
C GLY A 29 -40.07 -33.43 26.73
N TYR A 30 -40.11 -33.33 28.05
CA TYR A 30 -39.04 -32.66 28.85
C TYR A 30 -37.68 -33.38 28.75
N LEU A 31 -37.68 -34.69 28.50
CA LEU A 31 -36.44 -35.43 28.31
C LEU A 31 -35.73 -35.03 27.02
N ARG A 32 -36.48 -34.81 25.94
CA ARG A 32 -35.93 -34.29 24.68
C ARG A 32 -35.37 -32.90 24.85
N PHE A 33 -36.08 -32.00 25.56
CA PHE A 33 -35.59 -30.70 25.92
C PHE A 33 -34.24 -30.78 26.65
N GLY A 34 -34.14 -31.56 27.72
CA GLY A 34 -32.91 -31.72 28.50
C GLY A 34 -31.73 -32.24 27.67
N LEU A 35 -32.00 -33.22 26.76
CA LEU A 35 -30.96 -33.76 25.88
C LEU A 35 -30.44 -32.71 24.86
N PHE A 36 -31.33 -31.92 24.26
CA PHE A 36 -30.91 -30.85 23.31
C PHE A 36 -30.22 -29.65 24.00
N MET A 37 -30.46 -29.44 25.29
CA MET A 37 -29.74 -28.39 26.05
C MET A 37 -28.23 -28.69 26.19
N ILE A 38 -27.81 -29.99 26.14
CA ILE A 38 -26.40 -30.35 26.22
C ILE A 38 -25.61 -29.80 25.02
N PRO A 39 -25.91 -30.17 23.75
CA PRO A 39 -25.20 -29.61 22.60
C PRO A 39 -25.38 -28.09 22.48
N TYR A 40 -26.55 -27.52 22.87
CA TYR A 40 -26.78 -26.10 22.87
C TYR A 40 -25.80 -25.35 23.77
N LEU A 41 -25.60 -25.81 25.01
CA LEU A 41 -24.64 -25.19 25.94
C LEU A 41 -23.18 -25.44 25.53
N VAL A 42 -22.87 -26.63 25.02
CA VAL A 42 -21.51 -26.93 24.52
C VAL A 42 -21.12 -25.99 23.39
N ILE A 43 -22.00 -25.75 22.43
CA ILE A 43 -21.70 -24.91 21.26
C ILE A 43 -21.92 -23.42 21.54
N GLY A 44 -22.94 -23.05 22.31
CA GLY A 44 -23.41 -21.67 22.52
C GLY A 44 -22.80 -20.94 23.69
N TYR A 45 -22.05 -21.60 24.58
CA TYR A 45 -21.52 -21.00 25.81
C TYR A 45 -20.83 -19.66 25.59
N ASP A 46 -19.98 -19.53 24.56
CA ASP A 46 -19.22 -18.32 24.29
C ASP A 46 -20.14 -17.17 23.84
N ILE A 47 -21.13 -17.48 23.02
CA ILE A 47 -22.10 -16.53 22.47
C ILE A 47 -23.00 -16.03 23.58
N LEU A 48 -23.55 -16.93 24.39
CA LEU A 48 -24.41 -16.58 25.52
C LEU A 48 -23.66 -15.73 26.54
N ARG A 49 -22.39 -16.07 26.82
CA ARG A 49 -21.54 -15.26 27.71
C ARG A 49 -21.26 -13.87 27.15
N LYS A 50 -20.98 -13.76 25.82
CA LYS A 50 -20.76 -12.47 25.16
C LYS A 50 -22.04 -11.63 25.15
N ALA A 51 -23.20 -12.23 24.83
CA ALA A 51 -24.49 -11.56 24.87
C ALA A 51 -24.80 -11.02 26.28
N LEU A 52 -24.62 -11.82 27.32
CA LEU A 52 -24.82 -11.39 28.71
C LEU A 52 -23.89 -10.24 29.09
N LYS A 53 -22.61 -10.33 28.70
CA LYS A 53 -21.63 -9.26 28.94
C LYS A 53 -21.98 -7.98 28.17
N GLY A 54 -22.52 -8.10 26.94
CA GLY A 54 -23.02 -6.98 26.14
C GLY A 54 -24.17 -6.25 26.83
N ILE A 55 -25.14 -6.99 27.35
CA ILE A 55 -26.25 -6.43 28.15
C ILE A 55 -25.72 -5.67 29.38
N MET A 56 -24.78 -6.27 30.12
CA MET A 56 -24.18 -5.64 31.30
C MET A 56 -23.41 -4.36 30.98
N ASN A 57 -22.84 -4.25 29.77
CA ASN A 57 -22.07 -3.10 29.30
C ASN A 57 -22.93 -2.10 28.50
N HIS A 58 -24.26 -2.16 28.56
CA HIS A 58 -25.19 -1.33 27.80
C HIS A 58 -25.03 -1.42 26.26
N GLN A 59 -24.43 -2.48 25.75
CA GLN A 59 -24.32 -2.79 24.32
C GLN A 59 -25.33 -3.90 23.97
N VAL A 60 -26.61 -3.60 24.10
CA VAL A 60 -27.69 -4.61 24.04
C VAL A 60 -27.94 -5.14 22.64
N PHE A 61 -27.66 -4.36 21.60
CA PHE A 61 -28.00 -4.71 20.20
C PHE A 61 -26.78 -5.16 19.40
N ASP A 62 -26.04 -6.17 19.92
CA ASP A 62 -24.99 -6.83 19.17
C ASP A 62 -25.47 -8.13 18.50
N GLU A 63 -24.65 -8.68 17.60
CA GLU A 63 -24.94 -9.91 16.87
C GLU A 63 -25.11 -11.12 17.81
N ASN A 64 -24.34 -11.18 18.92
CA ASN A 64 -24.42 -12.26 19.88
C ASN A 64 -25.75 -12.22 20.67
N PHE A 65 -26.23 -11.02 20.97
CA PHE A 65 -27.55 -10.82 21.60
C PHE A 65 -28.67 -11.29 20.68
N LEU A 66 -28.66 -10.87 19.38
CA LEU A 66 -29.66 -11.30 18.41
C LEU A 66 -29.74 -12.82 18.27
N MET A 67 -28.57 -13.48 18.19
CA MET A 67 -28.48 -14.93 18.09
C MET A 67 -28.94 -15.62 19.37
N ALA A 68 -28.60 -15.08 20.54
CA ALA A 68 -29.07 -15.64 21.81
C ALA A 68 -30.60 -15.54 21.93
N VAL A 69 -31.19 -14.38 21.63
CA VAL A 69 -32.65 -14.18 21.65
C VAL A 69 -33.37 -15.11 20.68
N ALA A 70 -32.87 -15.23 19.44
CA ALA A 70 -33.47 -16.07 18.43
C ALA A 70 -33.44 -17.57 18.82
N THR A 71 -32.31 -18.04 19.32
CA THR A 71 -32.14 -19.47 19.67
C THR A 71 -32.87 -19.85 20.96
N ILE A 72 -32.87 -18.98 21.99
CA ILE A 72 -33.65 -19.18 23.21
C ILE A 72 -35.14 -19.13 22.90
N GLY A 73 -35.59 -18.19 22.04
CA GLY A 73 -36.96 -18.08 21.61
C GLY A 73 -37.44 -19.32 20.85
N ALA A 74 -36.65 -19.87 19.92
CA ALA A 74 -36.99 -21.11 19.21
C ALA A 74 -37.12 -22.31 20.19
N ILE A 75 -36.20 -22.42 21.13
CA ILE A 75 -36.25 -23.47 22.17
C ILE A 75 -37.52 -23.30 23.06
N ALA A 76 -37.89 -22.06 23.42
CA ALA A 76 -39.06 -21.79 24.22
C ALA A 76 -40.39 -22.13 23.48
N LEU A 77 -40.39 -22.04 22.16
CA LEU A 77 -41.52 -22.45 21.30
C LEU A 77 -41.57 -23.98 21.07
N GLY A 78 -40.60 -24.75 21.57
CA GLY A 78 -40.52 -26.21 21.42
C GLY A 78 -39.68 -26.68 20.23
N ASP A 79 -39.14 -25.78 19.42
CA ASP A 79 -38.29 -26.09 18.27
C ASP A 79 -36.82 -26.26 18.66
N TYR A 80 -36.56 -27.24 19.52
CA TYR A 80 -35.23 -27.49 20.08
C TYR A 80 -34.18 -27.76 19.02
N THR A 81 -34.56 -28.52 17.96
CA THR A 81 -33.65 -28.85 16.86
C THR A 81 -33.23 -27.63 16.09
N GLU A 82 -34.16 -26.73 15.79
CA GLU A 82 -33.88 -25.48 15.10
C GLU A 82 -32.99 -24.55 15.93
N GLY A 83 -33.33 -24.36 17.23
CA GLY A 83 -32.53 -23.49 18.11
C GLY A 83 -31.07 -23.93 18.23
N VAL A 84 -30.81 -25.26 18.35
CA VAL A 84 -29.45 -25.78 18.42
C VAL A 84 -28.75 -25.71 17.06
N ALA A 85 -29.47 -25.98 15.97
CA ALA A 85 -28.91 -25.91 14.63
C ALA A 85 -28.49 -24.47 14.26
N VAL A 86 -29.30 -23.46 14.58
CA VAL A 86 -28.96 -22.04 14.40
C VAL A 86 -27.64 -21.73 15.08
N MET A 87 -27.51 -22.08 16.36
CA MET A 87 -26.29 -21.87 17.15
C MET A 87 -25.08 -22.56 16.55
N LEU A 88 -25.27 -23.81 16.04
CA LEU A 88 -24.23 -24.60 15.41
C LEU A 88 -23.73 -23.93 14.11
N PHE A 89 -24.63 -23.55 13.21
CA PHE A 89 -24.25 -22.91 11.94
C PHE A 89 -23.62 -21.55 12.17
N TYR A 90 -24.10 -20.79 13.13
CA TYR A 90 -23.45 -19.53 13.51
C TYR A 90 -22.00 -19.75 13.97
N GLN A 91 -21.74 -20.76 14.81
CA GLN A 91 -20.38 -21.10 15.24
C GLN A 91 -19.49 -21.60 14.09
N ILE A 92 -20.05 -22.32 13.12
CA ILE A 92 -19.35 -22.70 11.90
C ILE A 92 -18.95 -21.44 11.12
N GLY A 93 -19.87 -20.49 10.98
CA GLY A 93 -19.63 -19.19 10.34
C GLY A 93 -18.53 -18.39 11.05
N GLU A 94 -18.59 -18.26 12.38
CA GLU A 94 -17.58 -17.61 13.21
C GLU A 94 -16.19 -18.27 13.08
N LEU A 95 -16.14 -19.60 13.05
CA LEU A 95 -14.90 -20.34 12.84
C LEU A 95 -14.31 -20.07 11.46
N PHE A 96 -15.14 -20.12 10.41
CA PHE A 96 -14.72 -19.82 9.03
C PHE A 96 -14.20 -18.39 8.90
N GLN A 97 -14.93 -17.43 9.47
CA GLN A 97 -14.53 -16.02 9.54
C GLN A 97 -13.16 -15.85 10.20
N SER A 98 -13.01 -16.39 11.42
CA SER A 98 -11.75 -16.32 12.18
C SER A 98 -10.59 -16.97 11.43
N TYR A 99 -10.85 -18.06 10.71
CA TYR A 99 -9.85 -18.73 9.88
C TYR A 99 -9.48 -17.91 8.64
N ALA A 100 -10.47 -17.38 7.92
CA ALA A 100 -10.28 -16.59 6.69
C ALA A 100 -9.53 -15.28 6.98
N VAL A 101 -9.96 -14.53 8.02
CA VAL A 101 -9.29 -13.31 8.48
C VAL A 101 -7.87 -13.62 8.95
N GLY A 102 -7.68 -14.68 9.74
CA GLY A 102 -6.37 -15.09 10.22
C GLY A 102 -5.44 -15.57 9.09
N LYS A 103 -5.97 -16.19 8.03
CA LYS A 103 -5.19 -16.57 6.85
C LYS A 103 -4.84 -15.36 5.99
N SER A 104 -5.77 -14.43 5.82
CA SER A 104 -5.51 -13.19 5.08
C SER A 104 -4.44 -12.32 5.79
N ARG A 105 -4.54 -12.18 7.10
CA ARG A 105 -3.51 -11.49 7.90
C ARG A 105 -2.15 -12.20 7.83
N ARG A 106 -2.11 -13.54 7.86
CA ARG A 106 -0.87 -14.30 7.71
C ARG A 106 -0.30 -14.21 6.29
N ASN A 107 -1.11 -14.22 5.26
CA ASN A 107 -0.64 -14.01 3.89
C ASN A 107 -0.03 -12.61 3.70
N ILE A 108 -0.44 -11.62 4.49
CA ILE A 108 0.21 -10.30 4.56
C ILE A 108 1.49 -10.41 5.40
N SER A 109 1.48 -11.14 6.49
CA SER A 109 2.67 -11.42 7.32
C SER A 109 3.69 -12.32 6.60
N ASP A 110 3.24 -13.28 5.76
CA ASP A 110 4.13 -14.10 4.90
C ASP A 110 4.71 -13.29 3.72
N LEU A 111 4.07 -12.16 3.36
CA LEU A 111 4.67 -11.10 2.53
C LEU A 111 5.72 -10.30 3.30
N MET A 112 5.62 -10.33 4.62
CA MET A 112 6.53 -9.71 5.57
C MET A 112 7.64 -10.68 6.01
N ASP A 113 7.83 -11.80 5.33
CA ASP A 113 9.03 -12.66 5.47
C ASP A 113 10.29 -11.97 4.94
N ILE A 114 10.27 -10.63 4.92
CA ILE A 114 11.43 -9.77 4.71
C ILE A 114 12.19 -9.52 6.02
N ARG A 115 11.56 -9.72 7.20
CA ARG A 115 12.25 -9.56 8.47
C ARG A 115 13.39 -10.58 8.57
N PRO A 116 14.62 -10.15 8.81
CA PRO A 116 15.72 -11.05 9.10
C PRO A 116 15.54 -11.65 10.50
N ASP A 117 15.90 -12.92 10.63
CA ASP A 117 15.80 -13.64 11.90
C ASP A 117 16.99 -13.34 12.82
N TYR A 118 18.15 -12.97 12.25
CA TYR A 118 19.40 -12.70 12.95
C TYR A 118 20.32 -11.80 12.12
N ALA A 119 21.37 -11.28 12.77
CA ALA A 119 22.51 -10.61 12.15
C ALA A 119 23.81 -11.29 12.60
N ASN A 120 24.75 -11.50 11.66
CA ASN A 120 26.08 -11.99 12.00
C ASN A 120 27.01 -10.77 12.19
N VAL A 121 27.27 -10.38 13.42
CA VAL A 121 28.16 -9.25 13.75
C VAL A 121 29.61 -9.73 13.86
N GLU A 122 30.51 -9.02 13.21
CA GLU A 122 31.96 -9.28 13.29
C GLU A 122 32.55 -8.59 14.52
N LYS A 123 33.16 -9.37 15.42
CA LYS A 123 33.85 -8.87 16.60
C LYS A 123 35.27 -8.38 16.23
N GLU A 124 35.89 -7.61 17.13
CA GLU A 124 37.24 -7.11 16.99
C GLU A 124 38.31 -8.24 16.76
N ASN A 125 38.00 -9.45 17.24
CA ASN A 125 38.85 -10.65 17.03
C ASN A 125 38.60 -11.37 15.70
N GLY A 126 37.68 -10.87 14.84
CA GLY A 126 37.31 -11.48 13.57
C GLY A 126 36.33 -12.65 13.67
N GLU A 127 35.85 -12.99 14.86
CA GLU A 127 34.78 -14.00 15.05
C GLU A 127 33.42 -13.41 14.73
N LEU A 128 32.54 -14.23 14.12
CA LEU A 128 31.13 -13.86 13.85
C LEU A 128 30.26 -14.30 15.03
N GLU A 129 29.52 -13.36 15.57
CA GLU A 129 28.49 -13.62 16.58
C GLU A 129 27.11 -13.41 15.97
N GLN A 130 26.24 -14.42 16.12
CA GLN A 130 24.87 -14.32 15.69
C GLN A 130 24.04 -13.68 16.80
N VAL A 131 23.47 -12.49 16.50
CA VAL A 131 22.68 -11.70 17.46
C VAL A 131 21.28 -11.39 16.88
N ASP A 132 20.35 -10.95 17.71
CA ASP A 132 19.09 -10.39 17.23
C ASP A 132 19.39 -9.07 16.50
N PRO A 133 18.76 -8.78 15.35
CA PRO A 133 18.93 -7.51 14.65
C PRO A 133 18.69 -6.27 15.52
N ASP A 134 17.81 -6.37 16.53
CA ASP A 134 17.54 -5.27 17.48
C ASP A 134 18.74 -4.96 18.41
N GLU A 135 19.74 -5.85 18.51
CA GLU A 135 20.94 -5.67 19.33
C GLU A 135 22.12 -5.04 18.56
N VAL A 136 21.97 -4.82 17.27
CA VAL A 136 23.03 -4.29 16.41
C VAL A 136 23.05 -2.76 16.44
N GLU A 137 24.20 -2.18 16.79
CA GLU A 137 24.41 -0.74 16.87
C GLU A 137 24.87 -0.14 15.53
N VAL A 138 24.66 1.16 15.36
CA VAL A 138 25.17 1.93 14.20
C VAL A 138 26.70 1.89 14.18
N GLY A 139 27.27 1.54 13.02
CA GLY A 139 28.71 1.46 12.80
C GLY A 139 29.28 0.05 13.01
N ASN A 140 28.50 -0.91 13.51
CA ASN A 140 28.92 -2.30 13.57
C ASN A 140 29.16 -2.85 12.16
N VAL A 141 30.05 -3.83 12.06
CA VAL A 141 30.26 -4.57 10.80
C VAL A 141 29.47 -5.87 10.86
N ILE A 142 28.59 -6.06 9.90
CA ILE A 142 27.81 -7.29 9.74
C ILE A 142 28.28 -8.04 8.50
N VAL A 143 28.25 -9.37 8.57
CA VAL A 143 28.62 -10.26 7.47
C VAL A 143 27.37 -10.98 6.97
N VAL A 144 27.06 -10.82 5.68
CA VAL A 144 25.89 -11.42 5.04
C VAL A 144 26.35 -12.44 4.00
N GLN A 145 26.03 -13.72 4.26
CA GLN A 145 26.41 -14.84 3.40
C GLN A 145 25.40 -15.05 2.27
N PRO A 146 25.75 -15.75 1.18
CA PRO A 146 24.81 -16.13 0.14
C PRO A 146 23.62 -16.91 0.70
N GLY A 147 22.39 -16.47 0.33
CA GLY A 147 21.13 -17.01 0.83
C GLY A 147 20.58 -16.31 2.05
N GLU A 148 21.36 -15.46 2.73
CA GLU A 148 20.91 -14.71 3.90
C GLU A 148 20.23 -13.39 3.50
N LYS A 149 19.33 -12.91 4.37
CA LYS A 149 18.74 -11.58 4.27
C LYS A 149 19.68 -10.54 4.86
N VAL A 150 19.77 -9.38 4.22
CA VAL A 150 20.48 -8.22 4.78
C VAL A 150 19.69 -7.73 5.99
N PRO A 151 20.28 -7.76 7.21
CA PRO A 151 19.50 -7.46 8.43
C PRO A 151 19.24 -5.98 8.64
N ILE A 152 20.18 -5.12 8.31
CA ILE A 152 20.12 -3.67 8.60
C ILE A 152 20.71 -2.90 7.40
N ASP A 153 20.21 -1.68 7.18
CA ASP A 153 20.73 -0.77 6.14
C ASP A 153 22.17 -0.39 6.44
N GLY A 154 22.99 -0.29 5.40
CA GLY A 154 24.40 0.05 5.56
C GLY A 154 25.13 0.28 4.26
N THR A 155 26.46 0.37 4.34
CA THR A 155 27.37 0.52 3.19
C THR A 155 28.27 -0.71 3.09
N VAL A 156 28.42 -1.25 1.90
CA VAL A 156 29.32 -2.39 1.64
C VAL A 156 30.76 -1.95 1.82
N LEU A 157 31.48 -2.56 2.78
CA LEU A 157 32.92 -2.35 2.98
C LEU A 157 33.76 -3.21 2.04
N GLU A 158 33.38 -4.48 1.93
CA GLU A 158 34.09 -5.48 1.13
C GLU A 158 33.11 -6.49 0.54
N GLY A 159 33.45 -7.00 -0.62
CA GLY A 159 32.71 -8.02 -1.34
C GLY A 159 32.02 -7.48 -2.58
N ARG A 160 31.64 -8.40 -3.44
CA ARG A 160 30.77 -8.15 -4.61
C ARG A 160 29.75 -9.26 -4.66
N SER A 161 28.50 -8.88 -4.83
CA SER A 161 27.40 -9.84 -4.91
C SER A 161 26.24 -9.32 -5.74
N THR A 162 25.26 -10.19 -5.90
CA THR A 162 23.96 -9.87 -6.53
C THR A 162 22.88 -9.99 -5.47
N LEU A 163 22.02 -9.00 -5.36
CA LEU A 163 20.93 -8.95 -4.41
C LEU A 163 19.60 -9.24 -5.08
N ASN A 164 18.81 -10.11 -4.48
CA ASN A 164 17.41 -10.27 -4.85
C ASN A 164 16.55 -9.28 -4.03
N THR A 165 16.02 -8.28 -4.73
CA THR A 165 15.17 -7.22 -4.15
C THR A 165 13.68 -7.50 -4.33
N SER A 166 13.30 -8.63 -4.94
CA SER A 166 11.93 -8.92 -5.37
C SER A 166 10.89 -8.90 -4.23
N ALA A 167 11.32 -9.23 -3.01
CA ALA A 167 10.45 -9.17 -1.84
C ALA A 167 10.08 -7.73 -1.44
N LEU A 168 10.94 -6.76 -1.75
CA LEU A 168 10.74 -5.34 -1.46
C LEU A 168 10.11 -4.61 -2.65
N THR A 169 10.74 -4.68 -3.81
CA THR A 169 10.36 -3.91 -5.00
C THR A 169 9.33 -4.60 -5.88
N GLY A 170 9.17 -5.91 -5.75
CA GLY A 170 8.39 -6.74 -6.66
C GLY A 170 9.05 -6.97 -8.02
N GLU A 171 10.31 -6.55 -8.20
CA GLU A 171 11.10 -6.78 -9.42
C GLU A 171 11.88 -8.09 -9.32
N SER A 172 11.95 -8.81 -10.45
CA SER A 172 12.67 -10.09 -10.51
C SER A 172 14.12 -9.94 -10.96
N LEU A 173 14.55 -8.73 -11.35
CA LEU A 173 15.92 -8.48 -11.79
C LEU A 173 16.83 -8.30 -10.56
N PRO A 174 17.87 -9.11 -10.42
CA PRO A 174 18.85 -8.96 -9.34
C PRO A 174 19.66 -7.66 -9.50
N ARG A 175 19.98 -6.99 -8.38
CA ARG A 175 20.83 -5.80 -8.33
C ARG A 175 22.27 -6.21 -8.00
N GLU A 176 23.23 -5.83 -8.81
CA GLU A 176 24.66 -5.99 -8.48
C GLU A 176 25.08 -4.93 -7.45
N VAL A 177 25.93 -5.32 -6.51
CA VAL A 177 26.51 -4.45 -5.48
C VAL A 177 28.00 -4.75 -5.29
N GLU A 178 28.76 -3.68 -5.03
CA GLU A 178 30.20 -3.74 -4.78
C GLU A 178 30.62 -2.82 -3.62
N ALA A 179 31.89 -2.85 -3.25
CA ALA A 179 32.38 -2.03 -2.14
C ALA A 179 32.15 -0.53 -2.39
N GLY A 180 31.55 0.15 -1.42
CA GLY A 180 31.13 1.55 -1.46
C GLY A 180 29.64 1.76 -1.76
N ASP A 181 28.92 0.73 -2.21
CA ASP A 181 27.49 0.84 -2.49
C ASP A 181 26.64 0.82 -1.20
N GLU A 182 25.55 1.59 -1.23
CA GLU A 182 24.53 1.51 -0.18
C GLU A 182 23.66 0.27 -0.37
N ILE A 183 23.41 -0.44 0.71
CA ILE A 183 22.58 -1.63 0.77
C ILE A 183 21.45 -1.44 1.77
N ILE A 184 20.29 -1.96 1.42
CA ILE A 184 19.06 -1.87 2.24
C ILE A 184 18.71 -3.22 2.85
N SER A 185 18.16 -3.18 4.05
CA SER A 185 17.66 -4.35 4.78
C SER A 185 16.51 -5.04 4.03
N GLY A 186 16.40 -6.36 4.23
CA GLY A 186 15.35 -7.18 3.62
C GLY A 186 15.66 -7.72 2.22
N CYS A 187 16.74 -7.28 1.56
CA CYS A 187 17.26 -7.93 0.36
C CYS A 187 17.88 -9.28 0.69
N ILE A 188 17.80 -10.24 -0.24
CA ILE A 188 18.47 -11.53 -0.10
C ILE A 188 19.78 -11.50 -0.86
N ASN A 189 20.88 -11.78 -0.18
CA ASN A 189 22.20 -11.92 -0.79
C ASN A 189 22.27 -13.22 -1.61
N MET A 190 22.73 -13.18 -2.87
CA MET A 190 22.64 -14.32 -3.80
C MET A 190 23.96 -15.06 -4.01
N THR A 191 25.08 -14.35 -4.16
CA THR A 191 26.29 -14.95 -4.73
C THR A 191 27.55 -14.82 -3.88
N GLY A 192 27.93 -13.63 -3.46
CA GLY A 192 29.18 -13.35 -2.73
C GLY A 192 28.92 -13.07 -1.25
N VAL A 193 29.97 -13.16 -0.42
CA VAL A 193 29.91 -12.69 0.96
C VAL A 193 30.08 -11.17 0.97
N LEU A 194 29.22 -10.48 1.72
CA LEU A 194 29.26 -9.04 1.88
C LEU A 194 29.61 -8.68 3.32
N ARG A 195 30.56 -7.77 3.50
CA ARG A 195 30.85 -7.10 4.77
C ARG A 195 30.24 -5.71 4.68
N ILE A 196 29.31 -5.42 5.58
CA ILE A 196 28.46 -4.22 5.55
C ILE A 196 28.66 -3.47 6.85
N LYS A 197 28.94 -2.16 6.78
CA LYS A 197 28.92 -1.27 7.93
C LYS A 197 27.50 -0.71 8.10
N THR A 198 26.89 -0.96 9.24
CA THR A 198 25.54 -0.50 9.52
C THR A 198 25.48 1.03 9.60
N SER A 199 24.46 1.62 8.96
CA SER A 199 24.20 3.06 8.95
C SER A 199 23.05 3.49 9.85
N LYS A 200 22.22 2.52 10.29
CA LYS A 200 21.02 2.73 11.12
C LYS A 200 20.90 1.64 12.16
N GLU A 201 20.07 1.85 13.19
CA GLU A 201 19.55 0.80 14.07
C GLU A 201 18.46 0.01 13.36
N PHE A 202 18.16 -1.21 13.82
CA PHE A 202 17.13 -2.06 13.21
C PHE A 202 15.76 -1.40 13.18
N GLY A 203 15.35 -0.72 14.26
CA GLY A 203 14.07 0.00 14.34
C GLY A 203 13.91 1.11 13.30
N GLU A 204 15.02 1.69 12.83
CA GLU A 204 15.05 2.72 11.78
C GLU A 204 15.35 2.17 10.39
N SER A 205 15.60 0.87 10.27
CA SER A 205 15.91 0.22 9.00
C SER A 205 14.73 0.25 8.04
N THR A 206 15.03 0.15 6.74
CA THR A 206 14.02 0.11 5.68
C THR A 206 13.01 -1.02 5.90
N VAL A 207 13.48 -2.20 6.27
CA VAL A 207 12.61 -3.35 6.58
C VAL A 207 11.67 -3.04 7.75
N SER A 208 12.19 -2.48 8.85
CA SER A 208 11.37 -2.17 10.03
C SER A 208 10.28 -1.15 9.70
N LYS A 209 10.59 -0.10 8.95
CA LYS A 209 9.62 0.91 8.50
C LYS A 209 8.55 0.32 7.58
N ILE A 210 8.92 -0.58 6.67
CA ILE A 210 7.96 -1.27 5.80
C ILE A 210 7.01 -2.12 6.64
N LEU A 211 7.55 -2.89 7.61
CA LEU A 211 6.77 -3.72 8.51
C LEU A 211 5.77 -2.88 9.32
N ASP A 212 6.22 -1.78 9.89
CA ASP A 212 5.38 -0.86 10.67
C ASP A 212 4.27 -0.23 9.81
N MET A 213 4.59 0.21 8.59
CA MET A 213 3.59 0.76 7.66
C MET A 213 2.49 -0.26 7.32
N VAL A 214 2.86 -1.51 7.06
CA VAL A 214 1.89 -2.56 6.70
C VAL A 214 1.06 -2.97 7.92
N GLU A 215 1.67 -3.07 9.10
CA GLU A 215 0.98 -3.39 10.35
C GLU A 215 -0.01 -2.29 10.75
N ASN A 216 0.41 -1.03 10.66
CA ASN A 216 -0.39 0.14 10.99
C ASN A 216 -1.38 0.56 9.89
N ALA A 217 -1.26 0.04 8.67
CA ALA A 217 -2.20 0.33 7.58
C ALA A 217 -3.66 -0.02 7.93
N SER A 218 -3.86 -0.95 8.87
CA SER A 218 -5.19 -1.32 9.37
C SER A 218 -5.83 -0.29 10.32
N SER A 219 -5.06 0.62 10.88
CA SER A 219 -5.55 1.60 11.87
C SER A 219 -6.32 2.75 11.23
N ARG A 220 -6.01 3.11 9.98
CA ARG A 220 -6.64 4.22 9.24
C ARG A 220 -7.79 3.72 8.38
N LYS A 221 -9.00 3.70 8.97
CA LYS A 221 -10.22 3.18 8.35
C LYS A 221 -10.69 4.03 7.18
N SER A 222 -11.12 3.38 6.09
CA SER A 222 -11.77 3.99 4.94
C SER A 222 -13.15 4.58 5.28
N ARG A 223 -13.69 5.42 4.38
CA ARG A 223 -15.07 5.91 4.49
C ARG A 223 -16.07 4.76 4.44
N SER A 224 -15.79 3.76 3.60
CA SER A 224 -16.63 2.56 3.47
C SER A 224 -16.66 1.75 4.77
N GLU A 225 -15.52 1.57 5.46
CA GLU A 225 -15.47 0.90 6.76
C GLU A 225 -16.19 1.70 7.85
N ASN A 226 -16.02 3.03 7.87
CA ASN A 226 -16.70 3.92 8.79
C ASN A 226 -18.22 3.94 8.54
N PHE A 227 -18.64 3.88 7.26
CA PHE A 227 -20.06 3.76 6.89
C PHE A 227 -20.67 2.48 7.46
N ILE A 228 -19.99 1.33 7.31
CA ILE A 228 -20.48 0.05 7.85
C ILE A 228 -20.63 0.10 9.38
N SER A 229 -19.66 0.68 10.08
CA SER A 229 -19.74 0.83 11.54
C SER A 229 -20.95 1.69 11.95
N LYS A 230 -21.20 2.80 11.25
CA LYS A 230 -22.38 3.65 11.48
C LYS A 230 -23.67 2.95 11.07
N PHE A 231 -23.68 2.26 9.93
CA PHE A 231 -24.83 1.50 9.45
C PHE A 231 -25.26 0.46 10.47
N ALA A 232 -24.35 -0.35 10.98
CA ALA A 232 -24.65 -1.37 11.99
C ALA A 232 -25.28 -0.76 13.24
N HIS A 233 -24.80 0.40 13.68
CA HIS A 233 -25.31 1.10 14.86
C HIS A 233 -26.80 1.50 14.74
N TYR A 234 -27.26 1.93 13.56
CA TYR A 234 -28.67 2.29 13.31
C TYR A 234 -29.51 1.11 12.86
N TYR A 235 -28.93 0.23 12.04
CA TYR A 235 -29.64 -0.90 11.45
C TYR A 235 -30.13 -1.90 12.49
N THR A 236 -29.30 -2.26 13.47
CA THR A 236 -29.64 -3.31 14.43
C THR A 236 -30.85 -2.93 15.31
N PRO A 237 -30.96 -1.71 15.90
CA PRO A 237 -32.16 -1.30 16.60
C PRO A 237 -33.40 -1.30 15.72
N ILE A 238 -33.32 -0.82 14.48
CA ILE A 238 -34.47 -0.80 13.54
C ILE A 238 -34.98 -2.23 13.31
N VAL A 239 -34.06 -3.17 13.09
CA VAL A 239 -34.42 -4.58 12.90
C VAL A 239 -35.06 -5.17 14.15
N CYS A 240 -34.55 -4.91 15.35
CA CYS A 240 -35.15 -5.38 16.60
C CYS A 240 -36.56 -4.86 16.79
N TYR A 241 -36.80 -3.56 16.57
CA TYR A 241 -38.14 -2.99 16.65
C TYR A 241 -39.07 -3.55 15.57
N SER A 242 -38.56 -3.77 14.34
CA SER A 242 -39.36 -4.37 13.27
C SER A 242 -39.75 -5.82 13.60
N ALA A 243 -38.81 -6.61 14.16
CA ALA A 243 -39.09 -7.97 14.62
C ALA A 243 -40.13 -8.00 15.76
N ALA A 244 -39.99 -7.09 16.74
CA ALA A 244 -40.98 -6.96 17.81
C ALA A 244 -42.38 -6.56 17.26
N ALA A 245 -42.43 -5.63 16.31
CA ALA A 245 -43.66 -5.27 15.62
C ALA A 245 -44.25 -6.46 14.84
N LEU A 246 -43.41 -7.24 14.14
CA LEU A 246 -43.84 -8.45 13.43
C LEU A 246 -44.38 -9.54 14.36
N ALA A 247 -43.83 -9.67 15.57
CA ALA A 247 -44.32 -10.61 16.58
C ALA A 247 -45.67 -10.23 17.17
N VAL A 248 -45.95 -8.91 17.31
CA VAL A 248 -47.10 -8.40 18.09
C VAL A 248 -48.25 -7.86 17.22
N LEU A 249 -47.95 -7.05 16.19
CA LEU A 249 -48.99 -6.38 15.41
C LEU A 249 -49.92 -7.34 14.64
N PRO A 250 -49.43 -8.33 13.89
CA PRO A 250 -50.28 -9.20 13.11
C PRO A 250 -51.23 -10.06 13.98
N PRO A 251 -50.80 -10.68 15.12
CA PRO A 251 -51.69 -11.34 16.04
C PRO A 251 -52.79 -10.41 16.59
N LEU A 252 -52.43 -9.18 16.97
CA LEU A 252 -53.42 -8.20 17.48
C LEU A 252 -54.43 -7.77 16.40
N VAL A 253 -53.95 -7.55 15.16
CA VAL A 253 -54.84 -7.23 14.02
C VAL A 253 -55.75 -8.42 13.70
N SER A 254 -55.26 -9.66 13.73
CA SER A 254 -56.04 -10.88 13.53
C SER A 254 -57.14 -11.00 14.59
N MET A 255 -56.84 -10.71 15.84
CA MET A 255 -57.79 -10.76 16.94
C MET A 255 -58.82 -9.61 16.88
N ALA A 256 -58.36 -8.36 16.65
CA ALA A 256 -59.20 -7.17 16.75
C ALA A 256 -60.08 -6.94 15.51
N PHE A 257 -59.59 -7.22 14.31
CA PHE A 257 -60.26 -6.87 13.04
C PHE A 257 -60.74 -8.08 12.23
N LEU A 258 -60.00 -9.20 12.25
CA LEU A 258 -60.31 -10.36 11.43
C LEU A 258 -61.06 -11.45 12.20
N HIS A 259 -61.12 -11.37 13.53
CA HIS A 259 -61.77 -12.35 14.43
C HIS A 259 -61.24 -13.80 14.21
N ILE A 260 -59.98 -13.94 13.79
CA ILE A 260 -59.28 -15.21 13.56
C ILE A 260 -58.33 -15.48 14.75
N PRO A 261 -58.06 -16.75 15.10
CA PRO A 261 -57.11 -17.08 16.15
C PRO A 261 -55.74 -16.39 15.93
N PRO A 262 -55.14 -15.76 16.95
CA PRO A 262 -53.97 -14.87 16.79
C PRO A 262 -52.67 -15.57 16.45
N ASN A 263 -52.59 -16.92 16.49
CA ASN A 263 -51.41 -17.76 16.15
C ASN A 263 -50.07 -17.18 16.62
N TRP A 264 -50.00 -16.75 17.87
CA TRP A 264 -48.81 -16.11 18.46
C TRP A 264 -47.51 -16.87 18.18
N GLY A 265 -47.52 -18.22 18.29
CA GLY A 265 -46.32 -19.05 18.07
C GLY A 265 -45.75 -18.87 16.68
N GLU A 266 -46.59 -18.84 15.65
CA GLU A 266 -46.17 -18.65 14.26
C GLU A 266 -45.56 -17.27 14.02
N TRP A 267 -46.17 -16.20 14.52
CA TRP A 267 -45.68 -14.84 14.33
C TRP A 267 -44.39 -14.58 15.13
N ILE A 268 -44.27 -15.14 16.33
CA ILE A 268 -43.03 -15.11 17.10
C ILE A 268 -41.91 -15.87 16.35
N LEU A 269 -42.21 -17.05 15.81
CA LEU A 269 -41.20 -17.80 15.01
C LEU A 269 -40.76 -17.01 13.78
N ARG A 270 -41.69 -16.37 13.06
CA ARG A 270 -41.36 -15.48 11.93
C ARG A 270 -40.49 -14.29 12.36
N ALA A 271 -40.79 -13.68 13.49
CA ALA A 271 -39.99 -12.60 14.05
C ALA A 271 -38.57 -13.05 14.46
N LEU A 272 -38.44 -14.25 15.04
CA LEU A 272 -37.14 -14.84 15.38
C LEU A 272 -36.34 -15.16 14.11
N THR A 273 -36.99 -15.72 13.08
CA THR A 273 -36.38 -15.96 11.76
C THR A 273 -35.90 -14.65 11.12
N PHE A 274 -36.74 -13.59 11.20
CA PHE A 274 -36.39 -12.25 10.73
C PHE A 274 -35.15 -11.70 11.45
N LEU A 275 -35.02 -11.88 12.77
CA LEU A 275 -33.83 -11.49 13.53
C LEU A 275 -32.57 -12.22 13.06
N VAL A 276 -32.64 -13.52 12.82
CA VAL A 276 -31.49 -14.33 12.32
C VAL A 276 -31.04 -13.84 10.95
N ILE A 277 -31.98 -13.64 10.01
CA ILE A 277 -31.67 -13.15 8.66
C ILE A 277 -30.98 -11.77 8.70
N SER A 278 -31.32 -10.94 9.66
CA SER A 278 -30.91 -9.53 9.68
C SER A 278 -29.46 -9.28 10.07
N CYS A 279 -28.68 -10.29 10.54
CA CYS A 279 -27.26 -10.08 10.89
C CYS A 279 -26.46 -9.54 9.69
N PRO A 280 -25.79 -8.37 9.77
CA PRO A 280 -25.00 -7.83 8.67
C PRO A 280 -23.61 -8.47 8.56
N CYS A 281 -23.43 -9.74 9.02
CA CYS A 281 -22.15 -10.43 9.18
C CYS A 281 -21.29 -10.41 7.90
N ALA A 282 -21.89 -10.65 6.73
CA ALA A 282 -21.18 -10.65 5.45
C ALA A 282 -20.53 -9.29 5.13
N LEU A 283 -21.21 -8.16 5.46
CA LEU A 283 -20.70 -6.81 5.21
C LEU A 283 -19.57 -6.44 6.17
N VAL A 284 -19.80 -6.69 7.47
CA VAL A 284 -18.85 -6.33 8.54
C VAL A 284 -17.48 -7.02 8.34
N ILE A 285 -17.49 -8.22 7.73
CA ILE A 285 -16.28 -9.02 7.53
C ILE A 285 -15.64 -8.77 6.17
N SER A 286 -16.43 -8.81 5.09
CA SER A 286 -15.88 -8.83 3.73
C SER A 286 -15.25 -7.50 3.33
N ILE A 287 -15.72 -6.39 3.87
CA ILE A 287 -15.23 -5.06 3.49
C ILE A 287 -13.82 -4.81 4.04
N PRO A 288 -13.55 -4.91 5.36
CA PRO A 288 -12.18 -4.81 5.85
C PRO A 288 -11.26 -5.84 5.21
N LEU A 289 -11.74 -7.08 5.02
CA LEU A 289 -10.96 -8.14 4.36
C LEU A 289 -10.59 -7.78 2.92
N SER A 290 -11.47 -7.13 2.17
CA SER A 290 -11.19 -6.64 0.81
C SER A 290 -10.09 -5.59 0.80
N PHE A 291 -10.11 -4.64 1.74
CA PHE A 291 -9.05 -3.65 1.88
C PHE A 291 -7.73 -4.29 2.29
N PHE A 292 -7.72 -5.19 3.27
CA PHE A 292 -6.52 -5.93 3.65
C PHE A 292 -5.93 -6.71 2.47
N ALA A 293 -6.79 -7.40 1.71
CA ALA A 293 -6.36 -8.12 0.52
C ALA A 293 -5.82 -7.17 -0.57
N GLY A 294 -6.45 -5.99 -0.73
CA GLY A 294 -6.00 -4.96 -1.68
C GLY A 294 -4.64 -4.37 -1.31
N ILE A 295 -4.44 -4.01 -0.03
CA ILE A 295 -3.17 -3.48 0.50
C ILE A 295 -2.07 -4.55 0.38
N GLY A 296 -2.35 -5.80 0.77
CA GLY A 296 -1.40 -6.90 0.61
C GLY A 296 -1.06 -7.20 -0.85
N GLY A 297 -2.03 -7.06 -1.76
CA GLY A 297 -1.80 -7.15 -3.20
C GLY A 297 -0.93 -6.01 -3.74
N ALA A 298 -1.14 -4.78 -3.26
CA ALA A 298 -0.34 -3.62 -3.60
C ALA A 298 1.11 -3.76 -3.11
N SER A 299 1.31 -4.19 -1.88
CA SER A 299 2.64 -4.44 -1.31
C SER A 299 3.43 -5.46 -2.13
N ARG A 300 2.82 -6.57 -2.57
CA ARG A 300 3.44 -7.53 -3.50
C ARG A 300 3.85 -6.93 -4.85
N ALA A 301 3.25 -5.83 -5.22
CA ALA A 301 3.57 -5.12 -6.46
C ALA A 301 4.60 -4.00 -6.25
N GLY A 302 5.19 -3.90 -5.06
CA GLY A 302 6.13 -2.84 -4.69
C GLY A 302 5.44 -1.49 -4.41
N VAL A 303 4.16 -1.50 -4.02
CA VAL A 303 3.36 -0.32 -3.69
C VAL A 303 2.89 -0.42 -2.25
N LEU A 304 3.47 0.35 -1.36
CA LEU A 304 3.08 0.40 0.06
C LEU A 304 1.98 1.45 0.25
N VAL A 305 0.88 1.05 0.87
CA VAL A 305 -0.27 1.92 1.15
C VAL A 305 -0.47 2.00 2.66
N LYS A 306 -0.40 3.20 3.23
CA LYS A 306 -0.45 3.43 4.69
C LYS A 306 -1.84 3.28 5.33
N GLY A 307 -2.89 2.99 4.54
CA GLY A 307 -4.22 2.81 5.10
C GLY A 307 -5.32 2.53 4.06
N SER A 308 -6.43 1.95 4.51
CA SER A 308 -7.58 1.67 3.66
C SER A 308 -8.26 2.94 3.12
N ASN A 309 -8.20 4.05 3.87
CA ASN A 309 -8.66 5.37 3.41
C ASN A 309 -7.87 5.86 2.19
N TYR A 310 -6.57 5.62 2.13
CA TYR A 310 -5.73 6.00 0.99
C TYR A 310 -5.98 5.12 -0.23
N MET A 311 -6.29 3.84 -0.03
CA MET A 311 -6.73 2.96 -1.11
C MET A 311 -8.03 3.47 -1.75
N GLU A 312 -8.98 3.94 -0.93
CA GLU A 312 -10.24 4.52 -1.41
C GLU A 312 -10.01 5.84 -2.15
N THR A 313 -9.17 6.73 -1.60
CA THR A 313 -8.80 8.01 -2.23
C THR A 313 -8.09 7.80 -3.57
N LEU A 314 -7.13 6.87 -3.62
CA LEU A 314 -6.40 6.53 -4.84
C LEU A 314 -7.31 6.01 -5.95
N ALA A 315 -8.32 5.20 -5.60
CA ALA A 315 -9.29 4.72 -6.59
C ALA A 315 -10.11 5.85 -7.24
N GLN A 316 -10.33 6.95 -6.50
CA GLN A 316 -11.09 8.14 -6.94
C GLN A 316 -10.21 9.20 -7.61
N THR A 317 -8.88 8.95 -7.73
CA THR A 317 -7.97 9.90 -8.35
C THR A 317 -8.35 10.17 -9.80
N SER A 318 -8.51 11.47 -10.10
CA SER A 318 -8.87 12.02 -11.42
C SER A 318 -7.86 13.05 -11.92
N CYS A 319 -7.03 13.58 -11.02
CA CYS A 319 -5.93 14.50 -11.31
C CYS A 319 -4.64 13.92 -10.74
N VAL A 320 -3.58 13.87 -11.55
CA VAL A 320 -2.24 13.48 -11.07
C VAL A 320 -1.27 14.61 -11.39
N VAL A 321 -0.59 15.07 -10.37
CA VAL A 321 0.41 16.14 -10.43
C VAL A 321 1.77 15.51 -10.16
N PHE A 322 2.74 15.76 -11.00
CA PHE A 322 4.08 15.23 -10.90
C PHE A 322 5.08 16.32 -10.59
N ASP A 323 6.01 16.07 -9.69
CA ASP A 323 7.29 16.75 -9.76
C ASP A 323 8.06 16.24 -10.99
N LYS A 324 8.97 17.06 -11.53
CA LYS A 324 9.79 16.66 -12.68
C LYS A 324 10.99 15.83 -12.23
N THR A 325 11.86 16.45 -11.42
CA THR A 325 13.21 15.96 -11.10
C THR A 325 13.14 14.80 -10.11
N GLY A 326 13.83 13.68 -10.42
CA GLY A 326 13.78 12.48 -9.57
C GLY A 326 12.48 11.68 -9.65
N THR A 327 11.40 12.26 -10.22
CA THR A 327 10.08 11.63 -10.36
C THR A 327 9.81 11.13 -11.77
N LEU A 328 9.72 12.04 -12.74
CA LEU A 328 9.57 11.71 -14.17
C LEU A 328 10.91 11.54 -14.86
N THR A 329 11.95 12.16 -14.31
CA THR A 329 13.32 12.09 -14.77
C THR A 329 14.18 11.35 -13.76
N GLN A 330 15.40 10.98 -14.16
CA GLN A 330 16.32 10.20 -13.30
C GLN A 330 16.92 11.03 -12.16
N GLY A 331 16.78 12.38 -12.20
CA GLY A 331 17.44 13.30 -11.27
C GLY A 331 18.98 13.30 -11.42
N ILE A 332 19.47 12.68 -12.48
CA ILE A 332 20.89 12.59 -12.80
C ILE A 332 21.15 13.41 -14.06
N PHE A 333 22.01 14.39 -13.93
CA PHE A 333 22.49 15.14 -15.08
C PHE A 333 23.36 14.23 -15.95
N ALA A 334 23.07 14.16 -17.23
CA ALA A 334 23.86 13.41 -18.19
C ALA A 334 24.25 14.28 -19.38
N VAL A 335 25.41 14.04 -19.97
CA VAL A 335 25.82 14.65 -21.23
C VAL A 335 24.88 14.16 -22.32
N SER A 336 24.12 15.07 -22.93
CA SER A 336 23.16 14.77 -24.00
C SER A 336 23.68 15.09 -25.39
N ALA A 337 24.55 16.09 -25.51
CA ALA A 337 25.21 16.44 -26.77
C ALA A 337 26.59 17.07 -26.51
N VAL A 338 27.50 16.92 -27.46
CA VAL A 338 28.84 17.50 -27.43
C VAL A 338 29.08 18.22 -28.75
N HIS A 339 29.38 19.49 -28.69
CA HIS A 339 29.58 20.35 -29.87
C HIS A 339 31.01 20.88 -29.88
N PRO A 340 31.95 20.16 -30.48
CA PRO A 340 33.36 20.59 -30.55
C PRO A 340 33.56 21.70 -31.58
N SER A 341 34.48 22.61 -31.27
CA SER A 341 34.92 23.69 -32.15
C SER A 341 36.44 23.72 -32.25
N GLY A 342 36.97 23.24 -33.36
CA GLY A 342 38.44 23.19 -33.62
C GLY A 342 39.19 22.06 -32.92
N ILE A 343 38.52 21.19 -32.16
CA ILE A 343 39.08 19.97 -31.51
C ILE A 343 38.11 18.80 -31.74
N THR A 344 38.48 17.59 -31.34
CA THR A 344 37.59 16.43 -31.42
C THR A 344 36.64 16.38 -30.22
N GLU A 345 35.53 15.67 -30.37
CA GLU A 345 34.53 15.42 -29.30
C GLU A 345 35.19 14.76 -28.08
N GLU A 346 36.04 13.72 -28.33
CA GLU A 346 36.77 13.06 -27.25
C GLU A 346 37.70 14.02 -26.48
N GLN A 347 38.41 14.91 -27.19
CA GLN A 347 39.29 15.89 -26.57
C GLN A 347 38.50 16.93 -25.77
N LEU A 348 37.32 17.35 -26.25
CA LEU A 348 36.46 18.29 -25.54
C LEU A 348 35.98 17.71 -24.23
N LEU A 349 35.48 16.46 -24.26
CA LEU A 349 35.06 15.72 -23.05
C LEU A 349 36.22 15.48 -22.10
N GLU A 350 37.38 15.08 -22.61
CA GLU A 350 38.60 14.88 -21.82
C GLU A 350 38.99 16.13 -21.06
N TYR A 351 39.11 17.27 -21.73
CA TYR A 351 39.47 18.53 -21.12
C TYR A 351 38.44 18.97 -20.06
N ALA A 352 37.17 18.83 -20.38
CA ALA A 352 36.09 19.16 -19.44
C ALA A 352 36.14 18.27 -18.19
N ALA A 353 36.26 16.96 -18.36
CA ALA A 353 36.29 16.00 -17.26
C ALA A 353 37.54 16.15 -16.37
N LEU A 354 38.71 16.40 -16.97
CA LEU A 354 39.95 16.64 -16.24
C LEU A 354 39.90 17.95 -15.45
N ALA A 355 39.46 19.07 -16.05
CA ALA A 355 39.32 20.35 -15.38
C ALA A 355 38.35 20.31 -14.19
N GLU A 356 37.22 19.61 -14.34
CA GLU A 356 36.17 19.45 -13.33
C GLU A 356 36.42 18.31 -12.33
N SER A 357 37.58 17.65 -12.37
CA SER A 357 37.87 16.43 -11.58
C SER A 357 37.96 16.65 -10.07
N TYR A 358 38.16 17.86 -9.62
CA TYR A 358 38.20 18.22 -8.20
C TYR A 358 36.90 18.83 -7.68
N SER A 359 35.94 19.15 -8.55
CA SER A 359 34.63 19.66 -8.16
C SER A 359 33.67 18.54 -7.78
N SER A 360 32.92 18.73 -6.71
CA SER A 360 31.86 17.81 -6.27
C SER A 360 30.50 18.11 -6.92
N HIS A 361 30.44 19.09 -7.80
CA HIS A 361 29.18 19.52 -8.43
C HIS A 361 28.57 18.40 -9.31
N PRO A 362 27.23 18.22 -9.35
CA PRO A 362 26.59 17.19 -10.16
C PRO A 362 26.97 17.24 -11.65
N ILE A 363 27.15 18.42 -12.21
CA ILE A 363 27.61 18.63 -13.59
C ILE A 363 29.02 18.02 -13.80
N SER A 364 29.91 18.25 -12.86
CA SER A 364 31.28 17.73 -12.90
C SER A 364 31.30 16.21 -12.90
N LYS A 365 30.46 15.59 -12.05
CA LYS A 365 30.30 14.11 -12.04
C LYS A 365 29.75 13.58 -13.36
N SER A 366 28.83 14.32 -14.02
CA SER A 366 28.30 13.93 -15.33
C SER A 366 29.36 13.95 -16.41
N LEU A 367 30.20 14.99 -16.43
CA LEU A 367 31.32 15.09 -17.38
C LEU A 367 32.33 13.98 -17.19
N GLN A 368 32.71 13.69 -15.93
CA GLN A 368 33.60 12.58 -15.60
C GLN A 368 33.04 11.22 -16.02
N LYS A 369 31.75 10.98 -15.77
CA LYS A 369 31.05 9.76 -16.16
C LYS A 369 30.97 9.60 -17.68
N ALA A 370 30.69 10.69 -18.40
CA ALA A 370 30.66 10.68 -19.87
C ALA A 370 32.02 10.41 -20.51
N TYR A 371 33.09 10.93 -19.88
CA TYR A 371 34.48 10.63 -20.31
C TYR A 371 34.79 9.13 -20.17
N GLY A 372 34.30 8.45 -19.13
CA GLY A 372 34.33 6.98 -19.00
C GLY A 372 35.74 6.35 -18.84
N ARG A 373 36.77 7.16 -18.64
CA ARG A 373 38.15 6.69 -18.43
C ARG A 373 38.67 7.14 -17.07
N VAL A 374 39.69 6.45 -16.55
CA VAL A 374 40.33 6.83 -15.29
C VAL A 374 40.96 8.21 -15.44
N ILE A 375 40.61 9.12 -14.51
CA ILE A 375 41.16 10.47 -14.50
C ILE A 375 42.58 10.46 -13.92
N ASP A 376 43.56 10.78 -14.76
CA ASP A 376 44.94 10.95 -14.32
C ASP A 376 45.14 12.36 -13.75
N LYS A 377 45.07 12.45 -12.42
CA LYS A 377 45.26 13.71 -11.69
C LYS A 377 46.65 14.32 -11.81
N SER A 378 47.67 13.53 -12.24
CA SER A 378 49.02 14.05 -12.45
C SER A 378 49.14 15.04 -13.62
N ARG A 379 48.18 15.02 -14.55
CA ARG A 379 48.09 15.92 -15.71
C ARG A 379 47.48 17.27 -15.39
N ILE A 380 46.97 17.46 -14.14
CA ILE A 380 46.14 18.60 -13.74
C ILE A 380 46.91 19.42 -12.71
N CYS A 381 47.02 20.72 -12.93
CA CYS A 381 47.57 21.69 -11.97
C CYS A 381 46.77 23.00 -12.00
N ASP A 382 47.03 23.88 -11.03
CA ASP A 382 46.49 25.21 -10.93
C ASP A 382 44.93 25.26 -11.03
N VAL A 383 44.23 24.40 -10.27
CA VAL A 383 42.75 24.35 -10.28
C VAL A 383 42.17 25.49 -9.46
N GLU A 384 41.36 26.29 -10.07
CA GLU A 384 40.66 27.42 -9.45
C GLU A 384 39.14 27.27 -9.72
N GLU A 385 38.33 27.10 -8.66
CA GLU A 385 36.89 27.12 -8.77
C GLU A 385 36.34 28.54 -8.63
N ILE A 386 35.63 29.03 -9.66
CA ILE A 386 35.01 30.35 -9.69
C ILE A 386 33.53 30.18 -9.36
N SER A 387 33.18 30.42 -8.10
CA SER A 387 31.83 30.19 -7.57
C SER A 387 30.73 30.77 -8.47
N GLY A 388 29.77 29.91 -8.83
CA GLY A 388 28.63 30.24 -9.70
C GLY A 388 28.98 30.46 -11.18
N ASN A 389 30.23 30.25 -11.62
CA ASN A 389 30.63 30.46 -13.02
C ASN A 389 31.28 29.22 -13.65
N GLY A 390 32.08 28.45 -12.93
CA GLY A 390 32.78 27.28 -13.44
C GLY A 390 34.17 27.11 -12.85
N VAL A 391 35.01 26.30 -13.52
CA VAL A 391 36.35 25.93 -13.08
C VAL A 391 37.38 26.30 -14.13
N LYS A 392 38.57 26.74 -13.67
CA LYS A 392 39.78 26.90 -14.46
C LYS A 392 40.81 25.89 -13.96
N ALA A 393 41.53 25.26 -14.87
CA ALA A 393 42.61 24.36 -14.53
C ALA A 393 43.66 24.34 -15.65
N LYS A 394 44.90 23.97 -15.33
CA LYS A 394 45.85 23.62 -16.36
C LYS A 394 45.92 22.12 -16.55
N VAL A 395 45.68 21.68 -17.78
CA VAL A 395 45.72 20.29 -18.18
C VAL A 395 46.78 20.14 -19.27
N ASP A 396 47.78 19.30 -19.03
CA ASP A 396 48.94 19.12 -19.94
C ASP A 396 49.60 20.45 -20.36
N GLY A 397 49.65 21.41 -19.44
CA GLY A 397 50.25 22.73 -19.68
C GLY A 397 49.34 23.73 -20.41
N LYS A 398 48.14 23.36 -20.84
CA LYS A 398 47.15 24.24 -21.46
C LYS A 398 46.18 24.79 -20.40
N GLU A 399 45.77 26.03 -20.52
CA GLU A 399 44.75 26.63 -19.66
C GLU A 399 43.35 26.22 -20.15
N ILE A 400 42.65 25.39 -19.34
CA ILE A 400 41.30 24.94 -19.63
C ILE A 400 40.32 25.69 -18.72
N SER A 401 39.31 26.29 -19.30
CA SER A 401 38.20 26.92 -18.57
C SER A 401 36.88 26.25 -18.95
N VAL A 402 36.17 25.77 -17.93
CA VAL A 402 34.91 25.04 -18.08
C VAL A 402 33.84 25.76 -17.25
N GLY A 403 32.72 26.16 -17.85
CA GLY A 403 31.68 26.83 -17.10
C GLY A 403 30.57 27.41 -17.97
N ASN A 404 29.79 28.36 -17.39
CA ASN A 404 28.66 28.98 -18.04
C ASN A 404 29.09 30.18 -18.94
N ASP A 405 28.12 30.77 -19.61
CA ASP A 405 28.30 31.96 -20.47
C ASP A 405 28.95 33.16 -19.74
N LYS A 406 28.68 33.31 -18.43
CA LYS A 406 29.26 34.36 -17.59
C LYS A 406 30.77 34.19 -17.43
N LEU A 407 31.24 32.93 -17.30
CA LEU A 407 32.67 32.66 -17.26
C LEU A 407 33.32 33.03 -18.60
N MET A 408 32.72 32.64 -19.72
CA MET A 408 33.25 32.93 -21.06
C MET A 408 33.30 34.42 -21.32
N LYS A 409 32.27 35.17 -20.95
CA LYS A 409 32.24 36.64 -21.03
C LYS A 409 33.34 37.30 -20.17
N LYS A 410 33.61 36.81 -18.96
CA LYS A 410 34.70 37.30 -18.09
C LYS A 410 36.08 37.06 -18.69
N LEU A 411 36.24 35.99 -19.43
CA LEU A 411 37.49 35.61 -20.12
C LEU A 411 37.67 36.32 -21.47
N GLY A 412 36.66 37.07 -21.95
CA GLY A 412 36.67 37.66 -23.28
C GLY A 412 36.56 36.64 -24.41
N VAL A 413 36.11 35.41 -24.12
CA VAL A 413 35.89 34.36 -25.10
C VAL A 413 34.52 34.53 -25.74
N SER A 414 34.48 34.74 -27.04
CA SER A 414 33.24 34.79 -27.78
C SER A 414 32.71 33.35 -27.96
N CYS A 415 31.52 33.09 -27.44
CA CYS A 415 30.78 31.84 -27.66
C CYS A 415 29.43 32.14 -28.29
N GLU A 416 28.97 31.29 -29.18
CA GLU A 416 27.60 31.35 -29.68
C GLU A 416 26.64 30.91 -28.56
N GLU A 417 25.60 31.70 -28.30
CA GLU A 417 24.56 31.28 -27.40
C GLU A 417 23.81 30.09 -28.02
N SER A 418 23.83 28.96 -27.35
CA SER A 418 23.10 27.78 -27.79
C SER A 418 21.63 27.91 -27.44
N ASP A 419 20.74 27.76 -28.42
CA ASP A 419 19.29 27.65 -28.21
C ASP A 419 18.85 26.27 -27.73
N GLU A 420 19.81 25.38 -27.45
CA GLU A 420 19.54 24.00 -27.03
C GLU A 420 18.96 23.94 -25.60
N ILE A 421 18.11 22.97 -25.41
CA ILE A 421 17.34 22.80 -24.18
C ILE A 421 18.14 21.99 -23.17
N GLY A 422 18.68 22.65 -22.17
CA GLY A 422 19.50 22.03 -21.11
C GLY A 422 20.46 23.03 -20.44
N THR A 423 21.40 22.49 -19.67
CA THR A 423 22.51 23.25 -19.11
C THR A 423 23.69 23.18 -20.07
N VAL A 424 24.00 24.28 -20.70
CA VAL A 424 25.15 24.35 -21.61
C VAL A 424 26.40 24.67 -20.79
N VAL A 425 27.39 23.79 -20.90
CA VAL A 425 28.74 23.96 -20.34
C VAL A 425 29.69 24.33 -21.48
N TYR A 426 30.25 25.53 -21.41
CA TYR A 426 31.20 26.01 -22.40
C TYR A 426 32.60 25.64 -21.98
N VAL A 427 33.44 25.27 -22.95
CA VAL A 427 34.86 24.91 -22.75
C VAL A 427 35.73 25.84 -23.58
N ALA A 428 36.72 26.43 -22.94
CA ALA A 428 37.74 27.20 -23.62
C ALA A 428 39.14 26.60 -23.33
N VAL A 429 39.99 26.60 -24.34
CA VAL A 429 41.38 26.14 -24.28
C VAL A 429 42.28 27.32 -24.67
N ASP A 430 43.22 27.68 -23.80
CA ASP A 430 44.10 28.83 -24.00
C ASP A 430 43.34 30.09 -24.44
N GLN A 431 42.26 30.41 -23.73
CA GLN A 431 41.31 31.53 -23.95
C GLN A 431 40.65 31.56 -25.35
N LYS A 432 40.60 30.40 -26.02
CA LYS A 432 39.84 30.25 -27.27
C LYS A 432 38.67 29.29 -27.05
N PHE A 433 37.53 29.62 -27.62
CA PHE A 433 36.37 28.71 -27.58
C PHE A 433 36.70 27.36 -28.23
N ALA A 434 36.53 26.30 -27.49
CA ALA A 434 36.81 24.94 -27.93
C ALA A 434 35.54 24.09 -28.15
N GLY A 435 34.40 24.55 -27.62
CA GLY A 435 33.13 23.88 -27.81
C GLY A 435 32.19 24.03 -26.65
N SER A 436 31.03 23.43 -26.75
CA SER A 436 30.03 23.35 -25.70
C SER A 436 29.56 21.91 -25.47
N ILE A 437 29.17 21.62 -24.24
CA ILE A 437 28.64 20.33 -23.82
C ILE A 437 27.26 20.57 -23.22
N LEU A 438 26.24 19.93 -23.80
CA LEU A 438 24.87 20.01 -23.31
C LEU A 438 24.65 18.93 -22.25
N ILE A 439 24.15 19.35 -21.11
CA ILE A 439 23.82 18.47 -19.99
C ILE A 439 22.32 18.62 -19.70
N SER A 440 21.62 17.50 -19.69
CA SER A 440 20.19 17.45 -19.39
C SER A 440 19.86 16.32 -18.43
N ASP A 441 18.76 16.50 -17.70
CA ASP A 441 18.18 15.46 -16.87
C ASP A 441 17.32 14.56 -17.78
N GLN A 442 17.60 13.28 -17.79
CA GLN A 442 16.98 12.32 -18.72
C GLN A 442 15.65 11.80 -18.18
N PRO A 443 14.58 11.75 -18.99
CA PRO A 443 13.35 11.08 -18.61
C PRO A 443 13.58 9.60 -18.26
N LYS A 444 12.85 9.09 -17.26
CA LYS A 444 12.85 7.64 -16.97
C LYS A 444 12.26 6.88 -18.14
N ALA A 445 12.81 5.71 -18.44
CA ALA A 445 12.43 4.91 -19.61
C ALA A 445 10.92 4.57 -19.70
N THR A 446 10.27 4.47 -18.54
CA THR A 446 8.84 4.14 -18.43
C THR A 446 7.94 5.35 -18.24
N ALA A 447 8.46 6.57 -18.12
CA ALA A 447 7.69 7.78 -17.81
C ALA A 447 6.60 8.07 -18.86
N ALA A 448 6.95 8.09 -20.17
CA ALA A 448 5.99 8.30 -21.23
C ALA A 448 4.91 7.21 -21.28
N GLN A 449 5.28 5.95 -21.00
CA GLN A 449 4.33 4.85 -20.92
C GLN A 449 3.37 5.01 -19.74
N ALA A 450 3.87 5.48 -18.59
CA ALA A 450 3.06 5.76 -17.41
C ALA A 450 2.03 6.87 -17.68
N ILE A 451 2.45 7.98 -18.29
CA ILE A 451 1.56 9.08 -18.69
C ILE A 451 0.47 8.59 -19.67
N SER A 452 0.85 7.82 -20.69
CA SER A 452 -0.10 7.21 -21.62
C SER A 452 -1.06 6.24 -20.90
N GLY A 453 -0.54 5.43 -19.97
CA GLY A 453 -1.32 4.50 -19.16
C GLY A 453 -2.37 5.22 -18.31
N LEU A 454 -2.00 6.33 -17.65
CA LEU A 454 -2.92 7.15 -16.86
C LEU A 454 -4.03 7.78 -17.72
N LYS A 455 -3.70 8.30 -18.91
CA LYS A 455 -4.69 8.80 -19.86
C LYS A 455 -5.70 7.72 -20.25
N LYS A 456 -5.22 6.51 -20.62
CA LYS A 456 -6.08 5.36 -20.96
C LYS A 456 -6.98 4.93 -19.81
N MET A 457 -6.56 5.16 -18.57
CA MET A 457 -7.38 4.88 -17.37
C MET A 457 -8.43 5.95 -17.08
N GLY A 458 -8.48 7.02 -17.87
CA GLY A 458 -9.44 8.12 -17.70
C GLY A 458 -9.05 9.12 -16.61
N ILE A 459 -7.75 9.25 -16.31
CA ILE A 459 -7.25 10.39 -15.52
C ILE A 459 -7.45 11.64 -16.38
N ARG A 460 -8.18 12.61 -15.84
CA ARG A 460 -8.65 13.77 -16.59
C ARG A 460 -7.60 14.87 -16.73
N LYS A 461 -6.79 15.04 -15.67
CA LYS A 461 -5.80 16.10 -15.60
C LYS A 461 -4.45 15.52 -15.20
N LEU A 462 -3.44 15.79 -16.01
CA LEU A 462 -2.04 15.44 -15.77
C LEU A 462 -1.25 16.73 -15.82
N VAL A 463 -0.56 17.05 -14.74
CA VAL A 463 0.16 18.31 -14.56
C VAL A 463 1.59 18.01 -14.13
N MET A 464 2.55 18.76 -14.64
CA MET A 464 3.94 18.74 -14.16
C MET A 464 4.28 20.04 -13.47
N LEU A 465 4.86 19.97 -12.28
CA LEU A 465 5.42 21.12 -11.53
C LEU A 465 6.93 21.02 -11.53
N THR A 466 7.63 22.12 -11.79
CA THR A 466 9.09 22.14 -11.79
C THR A 466 9.65 23.50 -11.47
N GLY A 467 10.83 23.55 -10.84
CA GLY A 467 11.63 24.77 -10.68
C GLY A 467 12.44 25.16 -11.92
N ASP A 468 12.45 24.32 -12.95
CA ASP A 468 13.22 24.57 -14.17
C ASP A 468 12.66 25.73 -15.00
N ARG A 469 13.49 26.24 -15.90
CA ARG A 469 13.08 27.27 -16.86
C ARG A 469 11.98 26.74 -17.79
N ARG A 470 11.12 27.66 -18.23
CA ARG A 470 9.92 27.33 -19.04
C ARG A 470 10.22 26.54 -20.30
N ASN A 471 11.31 26.83 -21.02
CA ASN A 471 11.71 26.12 -22.23
C ASN A 471 12.07 24.65 -21.94
N VAL A 472 12.83 24.37 -20.86
CA VAL A 472 13.19 23.01 -20.43
C VAL A 472 11.95 22.24 -20.00
N ALA A 473 11.10 22.86 -19.20
CA ALA A 473 9.85 22.27 -18.72
C ALA A 473 8.90 21.92 -19.87
N GLY A 474 8.77 22.85 -20.87
CA GLY A 474 7.93 22.64 -22.05
C GLY A 474 8.39 21.46 -22.88
N HIS A 475 9.70 21.36 -23.15
CA HIS A 475 10.26 20.24 -23.91
C HIS A 475 9.99 18.89 -23.21
N THR A 476 10.26 18.81 -21.90
CA THR A 476 10.00 17.58 -21.13
C THR A 476 8.51 17.23 -21.12
N ALA A 477 7.63 18.24 -21.00
CA ALA A 477 6.19 18.01 -21.02
C ALA A 477 5.71 17.48 -22.39
N ASP A 478 6.22 18.03 -23.49
CA ASP A 478 5.91 17.61 -24.86
C ASP A 478 6.43 16.19 -25.12
N GLU A 479 7.68 15.89 -24.73
CA GLU A 479 8.29 14.57 -24.88
C GLU A 479 7.50 13.48 -24.13
N LEU A 480 7.06 13.77 -22.89
CA LEU A 480 6.27 12.85 -22.10
C LEU A 480 4.78 12.88 -22.44
N GLY A 481 4.35 13.85 -23.23
CA GLY A 481 2.96 14.06 -23.62
C GLY A 481 2.10 14.57 -22.45
N ILE A 482 2.62 15.38 -21.54
CA ILE A 482 1.88 16.00 -20.44
C ILE A 482 1.25 17.31 -20.93
N PRO A 483 -0.08 17.48 -20.81
CA PRO A 483 -0.78 18.60 -21.46
C PRO A 483 -0.62 19.94 -20.70
N GLU A 484 -0.28 19.90 -19.42
CA GLU A 484 -0.22 21.10 -18.56
C GLU A 484 1.03 21.06 -17.69
N TYR A 485 1.78 22.16 -17.63
CA TYR A 485 2.94 22.29 -16.77
C TYR A 485 3.09 23.69 -16.19
N TYR A 486 3.69 23.79 -15.03
CA TYR A 486 4.08 25.04 -14.39
C TYR A 486 5.59 24.99 -14.12
N ALA A 487 6.28 26.02 -14.59
CA ALA A 487 7.74 26.13 -14.55
C ALA A 487 8.18 27.26 -13.61
N GLU A 488 9.47 27.29 -13.29
CA GLU A 488 10.12 28.35 -12.49
C GLU A 488 9.52 28.49 -11.08
N LEU A 489 9.02 27.39 -10.51
CA LEU A 489 8.35 27.35 -9.21
C LEU A 489 9.37 27.22 -8.08
N LEU A 490 9.21 28.04 -7.06
CA LEU A 490 9.80 27.81 -5.74
C LEU A 490 9.01 26.75 -4.97
N PRO A 491 9.57 26.13 -3.92
CA PRO A 491 8.84 25.12 -3.13
C PRO A 491 7.47 25.60 -2.60
N ALA A 492 7.36 26.85 -2.18
CA ALA A 492 6.09 27.44 -1.73
C ALA A 492 5.07 27.58 -2.89
N ASP A 493 5.55 27.88 -4.10
CA ASP A 493 4.70 28.02 -5.28
C ASP A 493 4.14 26.67 -5.73
N LYS A 494 4.88 25.57 -5.55
CA LYS A 494 4.38 24.21 -5.80
C LYS A 494 3.19 23.89 -4.90
N VAL A 495 3.26 24.25 -3.60
CA VAL A 495 2.14 24.07 -2.65
C VAL A 495 0.92 24.85 -3.11
N SER A 496 1.11 26.15 -3.42
CA SER A 496 0.04 27.04 -3.91
C SER A 496 -0.57 26.52 -5.23
N GLY A 497 0.26 25.97 -6.13
CA GLY A 497 -0.17 25.34 -7.36
C GLY A 497 -1.09 24.13 -7.12
N VAL A 498 -0.72 23.27 -6.18
CA VAL A 498 -1.55 22.12 -5.78
C VAL A 498 -2.84 22.59 -5.10
N GLU A 499 -2.80 23.61 -4.25
CA GLU A 499 -4.02 24.17 -3.61
C GLU A 499 -5.01 24.74 -4.64
N LYS A 500 -4.50 25.43 -5.66
CA LYS A 500 -5.32 25.91 -6.77
C LYS A 500 -6.00 24.74 -7.49
N LEU A 501 -5.25 23.69 -7.83
CA LEU A 501 -5.77 22.49 -8.49
C LEU A 501 -6.79 21.73 -7.62
N LEU A 502 -6.59 21.71 -6.29
CA LEU A 502 -7.57 21.16 -5.34
C LEU A 502 -8.88 21.95 -5.34
N GLY A 503 -8.79 23.31 -5.44
CA GLY A 503 -9.97 24.19 -5.52
C GLY A 503 -10.79 24.01 -6.81
N GLU A 504 -10.18 23.53 -7.89
CA GLU A 504 -10.86 23.28 -9.18
C GLU A 504 -11.59 21.91 -9.23
N GLN A 505 -11.41 21.06 -8.22
CA GLN A 505 -11.96 19.71 -8.20
C GLN A 505 -13.45 19.66 -7.86
N LYS A 506 -14.14 18.69 -8.43
CA LYS A 506 -15.52 18.34 -8.04
C LYS A 506 -15.49 17.48 -6.76
N ALA A 507 -16.59 17.49 -6.00
CA ALA A 507 -16.71 16.85 -4.69
C ALA A 507 -16.27 15.37 -4.59
N LYS A 508 -16.24 14.63 -5.72
CA LYS A 508 -15.83 13.22 -5.77
C LYS A 508 -14.49 13.00 -6.47
N GLU A 509 -13.86 14.05 -6.95
CA GLU A 509 -12.57 13.98 -7.63
C GLU A 509 -11.46 14.10 -6.61
N LYS A 510 -10.33 13.41 -6.83
CA LYS A 510 -9.17 13.39 -5.95
C LYS A 510 -7.90 13.68 -6.72
N LEU A 511 -7.01 14.45 -6.09
CA LEU A 511 -5.70 14.82 -6.60
C LEU A 511 -4.62 13.96 -5.93
N ALA A 512 -3.83 13.28 -6.75
CA ALA A 512 -2.59 12.66 -6.31
C ALA A 512 -1.41 13.55 -6.70
N PHE A 513 -0.51 13.82 -5.76
CA PHE A 513 0.79 14.41 -6.03
C PHE A 513 1.86 13.33 -5.97
N VAL A 514 2.76 13.31 -6.95
CA VAL A 514 3.85 12.35 -7.06
C VAL A 514 5.18 13.11 -7.04
N GLY A 515 6.05 12.77 -6.09
CA GLY A 515 7.34 13.40 -5.90
C GLY A 515 8.39 12.44 -5.35
N ASP A 516 9.65 12.87 -5.27
CA ASP A 516 10.75 12.12 -4.66
C ASP A 516 10.78 12.22 -3.12
N GLY A 517 10.04 13.15 -2.56
CA GLY A 517 9.76 13.33 -1.15
C GLY A 517 10.80 14.09 -0.34
N ILE A 518 12.01 14.33 -0.86
CA ILE A 518 13.04 15.06 -0.11
C ILE A 518 12.68 16.55 -0.04
N ASN A 519 12.37 17.14 -1.17
CA ASN A 519 12.02 18.56 -1.28
C ASN A 519 10.52 18.81 -1.30
N ASP A 520 9.72 17.79 -1.59
CA ASP A 520 8.29 17.89 -1.85
C ASP A 520 7.41 17.45 -0.67
N ALA A 521 7.98 17.14 0.51
CA ALA A 521 7.24 16.74 1.69
C ALA A 521 6.03 17.64 2.04
N PRO A 522 6.14 18.98 1.97
CA PRO A 522 5.00 19.87 2.19
C PRO A 522 3.90 19.70 1.14
N VAL A 523 4.26 19.45 -0.12
CA VAL A 523 3.33 19.26 -1.24
C VAL A 523 2.65 17.91 -1.14
N LEU A 524 3.40 16.84 -0.83
CA LEU A 524 2.89 15.48 -0.57
C LEU A 524 1.81 15.49 0.51
N SER A 525 2.08 16.16 1.63
CA SER A 525 1.15 16.25 2.76
C SER A 525 -0.09 17.11 2.45
N ARG A 526 -0.02 18.03 1.48
CA ARG A 526 -1.11 18.94 1.13
C ARG A 526 -2.09 18.36 0.12
N ALA A 527 -1.66 17.44 -0.72
CA ALA A 527 -2.50 16.76 -1.71
C ALA A 527 -3.60 15.91 -1.04
N ASP A 528 -4.65 15.51 -1.78
CA ASP A 528 -5.60 14.50 -1.30
C ASP A 528 -4.90 13.16 -1.02
N ILE A 529 -3.84 12.86 -1.78
CA ILE A 529 -2.99 11.71 -1.61
C ILE A 529 -1.57 12.01 -2.11
N GLY A 530 -0.59 11.83 -1.25
CA GLY A 530 0.82 11.96 -1.56
C GLY A 530 1.43 10.60 -1.93
N ILE A 531 2.14 10.55 -3.05
CA ILE A 531 2.83 9.34 -3.56
C ILE A 531 4.32 9.66 -3.63
N ALA A 532 5.14 8.99 -2.82
CA ALA A 532 6.59 9.08 -2.90
C ALA A 532 7.16 8.01 -3.82
N MET A 533 8.12 8.41 -4.67
CA MET A 533 8.85 7.51 -5.58
C MET A 533 10.25 7.22 -5.04
N GLY A 534 10.75 6.01 -5.33
CA GLY A 534 12.14 5.63 -5.05
C GLY A 534 12.53 5.71 -3.58
N ALA A 535 11.59 5.50 -2.68
CA ALA A 535 11.72 5.79 -1.26
C ALA A 535 12.75 4.92 -0.50
N MET A 536 13.50 4.08 -1.20
CA MET A 536 14.51 3.21 -0.59
C MET A 536 15.70 3.96 0.03
N GLY A 537 15.73 5.30 -0.05
CA GLY A 537 16.80 6.12 0.52
C GLY A 537 16.33 7.36 1.31
N SER A 538 15.04 7.73 1.27
CA SER A 538 14.55 8.96 1.91
C SER A 538 13.51 8.68 3.00
N ASP A 539 13.94 8.74 4.26
CA ASP A 539 13.06 8.60 5.42
C ASP A 539 11.98 9.70 5.45
N ALA A 540 12.34 10.92 5.07
CA ALA A 540 11.41 12.05 5.01
C ALA A 540 10.29 11.83 3.97
N ALA A 541 10.61 11.21 2.82
CA ALA A 541 9.64 10.85 1.81
C ALA A 541 8.67 9.78 2.32
N ILE A 542 9.22 8.75 2.95
CA ILE A 542 8.42 7.67 3.55
C ILE A 542 7.46 8.24 4.58
N GLU A 543 7.89 9.18 5.42
CA GLU A 543 7.05 9.74 6.48
C GLU A 543 5.94 10.64 5.91
N ALA A 544 6.25 11.50 4.95
CA ALA A 544 5.33 12.49 4.40
C ALA A 544 4.27 11.92 3.46
N ALA A 545 4.57 10.83 2.73
CA ALA A 545 3.67 10.26 1.74
C ALA A 545 2.63 9.30 2.35
N ASP A 546 1.49 9.19 1.69
CA ASP A 546 0.42 8.23 2.00
C ASP A 546 0.62 6.89 1.29
N ILE A 547 1.29 6.94 0.15
CA ILE A 547 1.69 5.79 -0.66
C ILE A 547 3.17 5.92 -0.99
N VAL A 548 3.87 4.80 -0.89
CA VAL A 548 5.30 4.72 -1.19
C VAL A 548 5.52 3.69 -2.29
N LEU A 549 6.16 4.12 -3.37
CA LEU A 549 6.63 3.22 -4.43
C LEU A 549 8.05 2.78 -4.08
N MET A 550 8.27 1.48 -4.00
CA MET A 550 9.53 0.91 -3.52
C MET A 550 10.68 1.02 -4.52
N ASP A 551 10.34 1.24 -5.78
CA ASP A 551 11.27 1.46 -6.87
C ASP A 551 11.00 2.79 -7.58
N ASP A 552 11.87 3.14 -8.50
CA ASP A 552 11.82 4.38 -9.28
C ASP A 552 11.02 4.26 -10.58
N ASP A 553 10.16 3.23 -10.73
CA ASP A 553 9.38 3.02 -11.94
C ASP A 553 8.05 3.78 -11.92
N PRO A 554 7.85 4.82 -12.77
CA PRO A 554 6.59 5.54 -12.90
C PRO A 554 5.38 4.66 -13.27
N MET A 555 5.59 3.49 -13.89
CA MET A 555 4.52 2.54 -14.19
C MET A 555 3.83 1.98 -12.94
N LYS A 556 4.50 2.02 -11.78
CA LYS A 556 3.91 1.61 -10.51
C LYS A 556 2.73 2.49 -10.09
N ILE A 557 2.70 3.77 -10.51
CA ILE A 557 1.55 4.68 -10.27
C ILE A 557 0.31 4.15 -10.99
N VAL A 558 0.46 3.75 -12.25
CA VAL A 558 -0.62 3.15 -13.05
C VAL A 558 -1.12 1.87 -12.37
N LYS A 559 -0.19 1.03 -11.93
CA LYS A 559 -0.50 -0.23 -11.25
C LYS A 559 -1.19 0.00 -9.90
N ALA A 560 -0.72 0.96 -9.12
CA ALA A 560 -1.32 1.36 -7.84
C ALA A 560 -2.78 1.77 -8.00
N ILE A 561 -3.08 2.66 -8.95
CA ILE A 561 -4.46 3.12 -9.21
C ILE A 561 -5.34 1.95 -9.71
N ARG A 562 -4.82 1.05 -10.55
CA ARG A 562 -5.57 -0.15 -11.00
C ARG A 562 -5.91 -1.08 -9.85
N ILE A 563 -4.96 -1.33 -8.95
CA ILE A 563 -5.17 -2.15 -7.75
C ILE A 563 -6.23 -1.52 -6.86
N ALA A 564 -6.13 -0.22 -6.61
CA ALA A 564 -7.09 0.53 -5.80
C ALA A 564 -8.51 0.45 -6.39
N ARG A 565 -8.66 0.72 -7.69
CA ARG A 565 -9.97 0.62 -8.39
C ARG A 565 -10.54 -0.79 -8.36
N LYS A 566 -9.71 -1.82 -8.51
CA LYS A 566 -10.12 -3.23 -8.37
C LYS A 566 -10.59 -3.54 -6.96
N CYS A 567 -9.85 -3.10 -5.94
CA CYS A 567 -10.20 -3.29 -4.54
C CYS A 567 -11.57 -2.68 -4.24
N ILE A 568 -11.78 -1.42 -4.59
CA ILE A 568 -13.04 -0.72 -4.38
C ILE A 568 -14.21 -1.35 -5.16
N ARG A 569 -13.98 -1.83 -6.37
CA ARG A 569 -15.00 -2.59 -7.12
C ARG A 569 -15.45 -3.83 -6.34
N ILE A 570 -14.50 -4.62 -5.81
CA ILE A 570 -14.81 -5.81 -5.01
C ILE A 570 -15.57 -5.44 -3.74
N VAL A 571 -15.22 -4.33 -3.08
CA VAL A 571 -15.96 -3.81 -1.93
C VAL A 571 -17.42 -3.53 -2.29
N TYR A 572 -17.68 -2.81 -3.39
CA TYR A 572 -19.04 -2.52 -3.84
C TYR A 572 -19.79 -3.78 -4.31
N GLU A 573 -19.12 -4.71 -5.01
CA GLU A 573 -19.71 -6.02 -5.36
C GLU A 573 -20.23 -6.73 -4.11
N ASN A 574 -19.43 -6.80 -3.04
CA ASN A 574 -19.81 -7.41 -1.78
C ASN A 574 -20.96 -6.66 -1.09
N ILE A 575 -20.96 -5.32 -1.10
CA ILE A 575 -22.02 -4.49 -0.52
C ILE A 575 -23.36 -4.77 -1.21
N TYR A 576 -23.41 -4.62 -2.53
CA TYR A 576 -24.66 -4.78 -3.28
C TYR A 576 -25.17 -6.22 -3.23
N PHE A 577 -24.29 -7.21 -3.34
CA PHE A 577 -24.64 -8.61 -3.25
C PHE A 577 -25.21 -8.98 -1.88
N ALA A 578 -24.52 -8.59 -0.80
CA ALA A 578 -24.98 -8.91 0.55
C ALA A 578 -26.30 -8.20 0.91
N ILE A 579 -26.43 -6.92 0.58
CA ILE A 579 -27.67 -6.17 0.85
C ILE A 579 -28.83 -6.73 0.01
N GLY A 580 -28.61 -7.01 -1.28
CA GLY A 580 -29.64 -7.52 -2.18
C GLY A 580 -30.22 -8.86 -1.70
N ILE A 581 -29.36 -9.82 -1.37
CA ILE A 581 -29.83 -11.12 -0.85
C ILE A 581 -30.52 -10.96 0.49
N LYS A 582 -30.00 -10.10 1.39
CA LYS A 582 -30.64 -9.87 2.69
C LYS A 582 -32.04 -9.28 2.58
N VAL A 583 -32.25 -8.29 1.72
CA VAL A 583 -33.57 -7.70 1.49
C VAL A 583 -34.56 -8.77 1.00
N ILE A 584 -34.14 -9.60 0.04
CA ILE A 584 -34.96 -10.71 -0.45
C ILE A 584 -35.31 -11.68 0.68
N CYS A 585 -34.31 -12.12 1.45
CA CYS A 585 -34.53 -13.07 2.55
C CYS A 585 -35.40 -12.49 3.67
N LEU A 586 -35.27 -11.20 4.01
CA LEU A 586 -36.11 -10.53 5.00
C LEU A 586 -37.59 -10.48 4.56
N ILE A 587 -37.85 -10.18 3.29
CA ILE A 587 -39.21 -10.22 2.72
C ILE A 587 -39.76 -11.63 2.78
N LEU A 588 -39.03 -12.64 2.35
CA LEU A 588 -39.46 -14.04 2.38
C LEU A 588 -39.68 -14.55 3.81
N GLY A 589 -38.85 -14.11 4.76
CA GLY A 589 -38.99 -14.42 6.19
C GLY A 589 -40.27 -13.78 6.81
N ALA A 590 -40.53 -12.50 6.50
CA ALA A 590 -41.72 -11.81 6.97
C ALA A 590 -43.00 -12.43 6.39
N LEU A 591 -42.98 -12.89 5.15
CA LEU A 591 -44.09 -13.60 4.51
C LEU A 591 -44.28 -15.03 5.04
N GLY A 592 -43.34 -15.56 5.84
CA GLY A 592 -43.36 -16.94 6.35
C GLY A 592 -42.99 -18.02 5.33
N ILE A 593 -42.41 -17.63 4.18
CA ILE A 593 -41.98 -18.54 3.13
C ILE A 593 -40.60 -19.12 3.47
N ALA A 594 -39.70 -18.28 4.02
CA ALA A 594 -38.36 -18.73 4.46
C ALA A 594 -38.44 -19.30 5.88
N ASN A 595 -37.96 -20.53 6.05
CA ASN A 595 -37.75 -21.13 7.36
C ASN A 595 -36.38 -20.73 7.95
N MET A 596 -36.15 -21.06 9.21
CA MET A 596 -34.91 -20.73 9.94
C MET A 596 -33.65 -21.33 9.28
N TRP A 597 -33.75 -22.52 8.69
CA TRP A 597 -32.66 -23.18 7.94
C TRP A 597 -32.24 -22.41 6.70
N ALA A 598 -33.23 -21.95 5.91
CA ALA A 598 -32.98 -21.12 4.75
C ALA A 598 -32.34 -19.78 5.13
N ALA A 599 -32.79 -19.21 6.24
CA ALA A 599 -32.24 -17.97 6.80
C ALA A 599 -30.76 -18.08 7.13
N ILE A 600 -30.36 -19.13 7.85
CA ILE A 600 -28.97 -19.37 8.25
C ILE A 600 -28.12 -19.68 7.03
N PHE A 601 -28.61 -20.54 6.13
CA PHE A 601 -27.88 -20.88 4.91
C PHE A 601 -27.61 -19.64 4.06
N ALA A 602 -28.60 -18.76 3.92
CA ALA A 602 -28.43 -17.48 3.22
C ALA A 602 -27.42 -16.58 3.91
N ASP A 603 -27.42 -16.45 5.23
CA ASP A 603 -26.46 -15.58 5.95
C ASP A 603 -25.03 -16.11 5.88
N VAL A 604 -24.80 -17.38 6.23
CA VAL A 604 -23.48 -18.02 6.20
C VAL A 604 -22.99 -18.19 4.77
N GLY A 605 -23.86 -18.57 3.83
CA GLY A 605 -23.49 -18.74 2.41
C GLY A 605 -23.07 -17.41 1.77
N VAL A 606 -23.82 -16.34 2.01
CA VAL A 606 -23.49 -14.99 1.52
C VAL A 606 -22.16 -14.52 2.11
N MET A 607 -21.92 -14.75 3.39
CA MET A 607 -20.67 -14.41 4.05
C MET A 607 -19.48 -15.14 3.41
N VAL A 608 -19.60 -16.47 3.18
CA VAL A 608 -18.55 -17.25 2.53
C VAL A 608 -18.25 -16.75 1.13
N LEU A 609 -19.27 -16.49 0.32
CA LEU A 609 -19.11 -15.95 -1.04
C LEU A 609 -18.45 -14.56 -1.03
N ALA A 610 -18.86 -13.68 -0.13
CA ALA A 610 -18.29 -12.34 0.02
C ALA A 610 -16.81 -12.40 0.46
N VAL A 611 -16.44 -13.32 1.36
CA VAL A 611 -15.05 -13.56 1.76
C VAL A 611 -14.21 -14.10 0.60
N LEU A 612 -14.72 -15.05 -0.17
CA LEU A 612 -14.03 -15.57 -1.35
C LEU A 612 -13.85 -14.49 -2.42
N ASN A 613 -14.84 -13.62 -2.62
CA ASN A 613 -14.72 -12.48 -3.51
C ASN A 613 -13.67 -11.47 -3.00
N ALA A 614 -13.61 -11.18 -1.70
CA ALA A 614 -12.64 -10.30 -1.08
C ALA A 614 -11.19 -10.76 -1.33
N ILE A 615 -10.92 -12.07 -1.25
CA ILE A 615 -9.59 -12.65 -1.49
C ILE A 615 -9.09 -12.40 -2.92
N ARG A 616 -9.99 -12.19 -3.90
CA ARG A 616 -9.60 -11.84 -5.29
C ARG A 616 -8.80 -10.53 -5.37
N ALA A 617 -8.92 -9.65 -4.36
CA ALA A 617 -8.14 -8.42 -4.31
C ALA A 617 -6.62 -8.66 -4.16
N LEU A 618 -6.20 -9.79 -3.58
CA LEU A 618 -4.78 -10.21 -3.49
C LEU A 618 -4.13 -10.48 -4.85
N SER A 619 -4.91 -10.84 -5.87
CA SER A 619 -4.39 -11.26 -7.18
C SER A 619 -4.11 -10.05 -8.06
N VAL A 620 -2.86 -9.58 -8.11
CA VAL A 620 -2.43 -8.39 -8.87
C VAL A 620 -1.55 -8.73 -10.09
N LYS A 621 -1.22 -10.01 -10.33
CA LYS A 621 -0.31 -10.45 -11.40
C LYS A 621 -0.79 -10.12 -12.83
N LYS A 622 -2.10 -9.87 -13.03
CA LYS A 622 -2.70 -9.60 -14.35
C LYS A 622 -3.09 -8.12 -14.52
N LEU A 623 -2.68 -7.24 -13.62
CA LEU A 623 -2.91 -5.82 -13.66
C LEU A 623 -1.65 -5.09 -14.12
#